data_55cbe5935c156b916db224dfb49b9f95
#
_entry.id   55cbe5935c156b916db224dfb49b9f95
#
_cell.length_a   1.000
_cell.length_b   1.000
_cell.length_c   1.000
_cell.angle_alpha   90.00
_cell.angle_beta   90.00
_cell.angle_gamma   90.00
#
_symmetry.space_group_name_H-M   'P 1'
#
loop_
_entity.id
_entity.type
_entity.pdbx_description
1 polymer ?
#
loop_
_entity_poly.entity_id
_entity_poly.type
_entity_poly.pdbx_seq_one_letter_code
_entity_poly.pdbx_strand_id
1 'polypeptide(L)'
;MHLIGILASTLLAVASLSSAPTRAADVPPVAAAADLKFALAEIAARFERDTGRAVKLSFGSSGNFKHQIEHGAPFELFLSADEGLVFQLADEGLVRDRGELYAIGRLVLFAPHGSALKVDPALNDLRAALADGRLRHFAIANPAHAPYGRAARAALQHAGLWPAIEPKLVLGENASQAAQFAASGSSQGGIVPLSLSRAPELARLGSFALIPAEWHAAEPLRQRMALLKPAGETARAFYGYLQGPAARLILARHGFALPGEATR
;
A
#
# COMPACT_ATOMS: atom_id res chain seq x y z
N MET A 1 -38.69 46.40 73.92
CA MET A 1 -38.70 44.98 73.53
C MET A 1 -38.03 44.90 72.15
N HIS A 2 -36.81 44.44 72.12
CA HIS A 2 -35.98 44.37 70.94
C HIS A 2 -36.07 42.95 70.39
N LEU A 3 -36.43 42.79 69.08
CA LEU A 3 -36.28 41.55 68.35
C LEU A 3 -35.12 41.73 67.36
N ILE A 4 -34.07 40.96 67.57
CA ILE A 4 -32.91 40.86 66.75
C ILE A 4 -33.20 39.75 65.71
N GLY A 5 -33.23 40.14 64.41
CA GLY A 5 -33.34 39.19 63.30
C GLY A 5 -31.93 38.77 62.81
N ILE A 6 -31.68 37.47 62.84
CA ILE A 6 -30.46 36.86 62.39
C ILE A 6 -30.63 36.53 60.85
N LEU A 7 -29.90 37.20 59.97
CA LEU A 7 -29.77 36.84 58.52
C LEU A 7 -28.69 35.76 58.42
N ALA A 8 -29.12 34.54 58.01
CA ALA A 8 -28.23 33.46 57.62
C ALA A 8 -27.89 33.59 56.12
N SER A 9 -26.65 33.98 55.83
CA SER A 9 -26.11 34.01 54.45
C SER A 9 -25.64 32.64 54.02
N THR A 10 -26.36 32.01 53.12
CA THR A 10 -25.98 30.72 52.51
C THR A 10 -25.03 31.00 51.35
N LEU A 11 -23.75 30.65 51.47
CA LEU A 11 -22.72 30.76 50.43
C LEU A 11 -22.85 29.54 49.50
N LEU A 12 -23.35 29.76 48.27
CA LEU A 12 -23.43 28.73 47.23
C LEU A 12 -22.10 28.64 46.50
N ALA A 13 -21.30 27.62 46.80
CA ALA A 13 -20.05 27.33 46.09
C ALA A 13 -20.37 26.72 44.72
N VAL A 14 -20.23 27.50 43.64
CA VAL A 14 -20.30 27.05 42.26
C VAL A 14 -18.98 26.35 41.93
N ALA A 15 -18.97 25.02 41.93
CA ALA A 15 -17.86 24.21 41.43
C ALA A 15 -17.81 24.34 39.87
N SER A 16 -16.90 25.14 39.38
CA SER A 16 -16.61 25.25 37.94
C SER A 16 -15.95 23.93 37.48
N LEU A 17 -16.71 23.05 36.86
CA LEU A 17 -16.15 21.91 36.11
C LEU A 17 -15.43 22.48 34.89
N SER A 18 -14.11 22.61 34.99
CA SER A 18 -13.24 22.90 33.82
C SER A 18 -13.25 21.66 32.92
N SER A 19 -14.10 21.66 31.92
CA SER A 19 -14.02 20.72 30.81
C SER A 19 -12.70 21.00 30.08
N ALA A 20 -11.69 20.13 30.22
CA ALA A 20 -10.51 20.15 29.38
C ALA A 20 -10.97 20.02 27.92
N PRO A 21 -10.46 20.85 26.99
CA PRO A 21 -10.81 20.70 25.58
C PRO A 21 -10.40 19.29 25.13
N THR A 22 -11.38 18.49 24.73
CA THR A 22 -11.13 17.21 24.04
C THR A 22 -10.43 17.58 22.76
N ARG A 23 -9.10 17.43 22.72
CA ARG A 23 -8.32 17.61 21.51
C ARG A 23 -8.88 16.63 20.49
N ALA A 24 -9.43 17.15 19.39
CA ALA A 24 -9.89 16.30 18.29
C ALA A 24 -8.77 15.31 17.98
N ALA A 25 -9.10 14.02 17.94
CA ALA A 25 -8.11 12.98 17.70
C ALA A 25 -7.41 13.30 16.38
N ASP A 26 -6.09 13.49 16.44
CA ASP A 26 -5.26 13.75 15.29
C ASP A 26 -5.25 12.49 14.42
N VAL A 27 -5.91 12.55 13.25
CA VAL A 27 -6.01 11.43 12.29
C VAL A 27 -5.04 11.71 11.14
N PRO A 28 -3.77 11.30 11.26
CA PRO A 28 -2.74 11.65 10.30
C PRO A 28 -3.00 11.03 8.92
N PRO A 29 -2.80 11.77 7.83
CA PRO A 29 -2.87 11.24 6.49
C PRO A 29 -1.61 10.41 6.17
N VAL A 30 -1.86 9.20 5.67
CA VAL A 30 -0.85 8.21 5.30
C VAL A 30 -0.92 7.95 3.80
N ALA A 31 0.18 8.16 3.09
CA ALA A 31 0.35 7.78 1.70
C ALA A 31 0.89 6.35 1.62
N ALA A 32 0.20 5.45 0.94
CA ALA A 32 0.59 4.05 0.85
C ALA A 32 0.51 3.51 -0.57
N ALA A 33 1.48 2.71 -0.95
CA ALA A 33 1.47 1.98 -2.21
C ALA A 33 0.20 1.11 -2.34
N ALA A 34 -0.41 1.11 -3.51
CA ALA A 34 -1.73 0.53 -3.75
C ALA A 34 -1.80 -0.99 -3.56
N ASP A 35 -0.68 -1.68 -3.60
CA ASP A 35 -0.58 -3.11 -3.30
C ASP A 35 -0.84 -3.44 -1.83
N LEU A 36 -0.72 -2.44 -0.93
CA LEU A 36 -1.04 -2.55 0.50
C LEU A 36 -2.54 -2.46 0.82
N LYS A 37 -3.39 -2.15 -0.15
CA LYS A 37 -4.79 -1.76 0.08
C LYS A 37 -5.51 -2.62 1.13
N PHE A 38 -5.46 -3.93 1.01
CA PHE A 38 -6.16 -4.83 1.92
C PHE A 38 -5.39 -5.07 3.22
N ALA A 39 -4.08 -5.31 3.13
CA ALA A 39 -3.25 -5.56 4.30
C ALA A 39 -3.20 -4.34 5.23
N LEU A 40 -2.98 -3.15 4.69
CA LEU A 40 -2.86 -1.94 5.50
C LEU A 40 -4.20 -1.48 6.08
N ALA A 41 -5.32 -1.70 5.35
CA ALA A 41 -6.65 -1.45 5.91
C ALA A 41 -6.93 -2.33 7.13
N GLU A 42 -6.56 -3.62 7.07
CA GLU A 42 -6.69 -4.53 8.20
C GLU A 42 -5.78 -4.14 9.37
N ILE A 43 -4.51 -3.75 9.08
CA ILE A 43 -3.57 -3.28 10.10
C ILE A 43 -4.08 -1.99 10.76
N ALA A 44 -4.58 -1.03 9.99
CA ALA A 44 -5.12 0.23 10.53
C ALA A 44 -6.34 0.01 11.40
N ALA A 45 -7.27 -0.86 10.99
CA ALA A 45 -8.43 -1.22 11.81
C ALA A 45 -8.01 -1.94 13.11
N ARG A 46 -6.95 -2.74 13.09
CA ARG A 46 -6.41 -3.36 14.29
C ARG A 46 -5.71 -2.35 15.19
N PHE A 47 -4.90 -1.46 14.62
CA PHE A 47 -4.25 -0.37 15.33
C PHE A 47 -5.27 0.50 16.10
N GLU A 48 -6.39 0.83 15.44
CA GLU A 48 -7.47 1.60 16.06
C GLU A 48 -8.10 0.86 17.23
N ARG A 49 -8.38 -0.44 17.09
CA ARG A 49 -8.90 -1.26 18.20
C ARG A 49 -7.94 -1.38 19.38
N ASP A 50 -6.64 -1.54 19.08
CA ASP A 50 -5.61 -1.79 20.09
C ASP A 50 -5.19 -0.50 20.81
N THR A 51 -5.35 0.70 20.19
CA THR A 51 -4.82 1.97 20.70
C THR A 51 -5.83 3.09 20.85
N GLY A 52 -7.03 2.95 20.28
CA GLY A 52 -8.03 4.03 20.20
C GLY A 52 -7.65 5.15 19.21
N ARG A 53 -6.59 4.99 18.43
CA ARG A 53 -6.09 6.00 17.47
C ARG A 53 -6.36 5.55 16.05
N ALA A 54 -6.81 6.47 15.18
CA ALA A 54 -7.07 6.20 13.78
C ALA A 54 -6.04 6.87 12.87
N VAL A 55 -5.91 6.36 11.64
CA VAL A 55 -5.13 6.95 10.55
C VAL A 55 -5.99 7.05 9.29
N LYS A 56 -5.71 8.05 8.44
CA LYS A 56 -6.39 8.23 7.15
C LYS A 56 -5.53 7.69 6.02
N LEU A 57 -5.90 6.55 5.46
CA LEU A 57 -5.15 5.88 4.40
C LEU A 57 -5.49 6.45 3.02
N SER A 58 -4.48 6.75 2.22
CA SER A 58 -4.58 7.06 0.79
C SER A 58 -3.74 6.06 0.02
N PHE A 59 -4.35 5.41 -0.99
CA PHE A 59 -3.67 4.39 -1.80
C PHE A 59 -3.44 4.88 -3.22
N GLY A 60 -2.21 4.72 -3.71
CA GLY A 60 -1.82 5.18 -5.04
C GLY A 60 -0.49 4.63 -5.52
N SER A 61 0.04 5.20 -6.58
CA SER A 61 1.40 4.90 -7.05
C SER A 61 2.44 5.55 -6.14
N SER A 62 3.49 4.81 -5.80
CA SER A 62 4.57 5.34 -4.95
C SER A 62 5.30 6.53 -5.59
N GLY A 63 5.49 6.52 -6.91
CA GLY A 63 6.11 7.63 -7.61
C GLY A 63 5.25 8.90 -7.57
N ASN A 64 3.94 8.76 -7.75
CA ASN A 64 3.01 9.90 -7.65
C ASN A 64 2.94 10.46 -6.23
N PHE A 65 2.96 9.60 -5.20
CA PHE A 65 3.03 10.08 -3.82
C PHE A 65 4.36 10.78 -3.52
N LYS A 66 5.50 10.24 -3.98
CA LYS A 66 6.77 10.95 -3.87
C LYS A 66 6.65 12.36 -4.44
N HIS A 67 6.16 12.48 -5.68
CA HIS A 67 5.98 13.78 -6.33
C HIS A 67 5.05 14.72 -5.54
N GLN A 68 3.93 14.22 -5.01
CA GLN A 68 3.04 15.01 -4.15
C GLN A 68 3.73 15.47 -2.86
N ILE A 69 4.56 14.63 -2.24
CA ILE A 69 5.33 14.96 -1.03
C ILE A 69 6.34 16.08 -1.33
N GLU A 70 7.04 16.00 -2.46
CA GLU A 70 7.97 17.06 -2.94
C GLU A 70 7.27 18.41 -3.12
N HIS A 71 5.97 18.37 -3.47
CA HIS A 71 5.14 19.59 -3.63
C HIS A 71 4.33 19.95 -2.39
N GLY A 72 4.71 19.42 -1.22
CA GLY A 72 4.16 19.83 0.07
C GLY A 72 2.82 19.19 0.44
N ALA A 73 2.44 18.07 -0.17
CA ALA A 73 1.25 17.33 0.27
C ALA A 73 1.36 16.97 1.77
N PRO A 74 0.29 17.14 2.57
CA PRO A 74 0.34 17.09 4.02
C PRO A 74 0.33 15.66 4.59
N PHE A 75 1.03 14.73 3.95
CA PHE A 75 1.19 13.40 4.50
C PHE A 75 2.15 13.40 5.69
N GLU A 76 1.92 12.49 6.62
CA GLU A 76 2.76 12.30 7.80
C GLU A 76 3.56 11.00 7.78
N LEU A 77 3.09 10.00 7.04
CA LEU A 77 3.75 8.72 6.84
C LEU A 77 3.63 8.30 5.38
N PHE A 78 4.73 7.82 4.82
CA PHE A 78 4.80 7.28 3.47
C PHE A 78 5.24 5.82 3.49
N LEU A 79 4.44 4.93 2.87
CA LEU A 79 4.77 3.52 2.65
C LEU A 79 4.95 3.30 1.14
N SER A 80 6.18 3.19 0.71
CA SER A 80 6.55 3.01 -0.70
C SER A 80 6.76 1.54 -1.05
N ALA A 81 6.38 1.15 -2.26
CA ALA A 81 6.73 -0.16 -2.84
C ALA A 81 8.15 -0.21 -3.41
N ASP A 82 8.89 0.89 -3.35
CA ASP A 82 10.29 1.01 -3.79
C ASP A 82 11.07 1.85 -2.79
N GLU A 83 12.10 1.25 -2.17
CA GLU A 83 12.93 1.92 -1.17
C GLU A 83 13.74 3.10 -1.74
N GLY A 84 14.07 3.08 -3.04
CA GLY A 84 14.78 4.16 -3.70
C GLY A 84 14.04 5.49 -3.66
N LEU A 85 12.71 5.46 -3.73
CA LEU A 85 11.88 6.67 -3.62
C LEU A 85 11.93 7.28 -2.21
N VAL A 86 12.01 6.44 -1.17
CA VAL A 86 12.19 6.91 0.21
C VAL A 86 13.59 7.50 0.41
N PHE A 87 14.62 6.87 -0.18
CA PHE A 87 15.98 7.40 -0.11
C PHE A 87 16.11 8.76 -0.78
N GLN A 88 15.46 8.98 -1.93
CA GLN A 88 15.42 10.28 -2.59
C GLN A 88 14.78 11.35 -1.68
N LEU A 89 13.62 11.07 -1.06
CA LEU A 89 12.99 11.98 -0.10
C LEU A 89 13.87 12.24 1.13
N ALA A 90 14.68 11.26 1.55
CA ALA A 90 15.63 11.43 2.65
C ALA A 90 16.78 12.36 2.26
N ASP A 91 17.33 12.18 1.07
CA ASP A 91 18.40 13.02 0.53
C ASP A 91 17.93 14.48 0.30
N GLU A 92 16.64 14.67 -0.01
CA GLU A 92 15.97 15.98 -0.10
C GLU A 92 15.56 16.56 1.27
N GLY A 93 15.75 15.81 2.36
CA GLY A 93 15.43 16.25 3.72
C GLY A 93 13.92 16.34 4.03
N LEU A 94 13.07 15.65 3.28
CA LEU A 94 11.60 15.67 3.43
C LEU A 94 11.08 14.64 4.44
N VAL A 95 11.86 13.61 4.75
CA VAL A 95 11.57 12.62 5.79
C VAL A 95 12.49 12.78 7.00
N ARG A 96 12.18 12.13 8.11
CA ARG A 96 12.94 12.25 9.37
C ARG A 96 14.28 11.55 9.30
N ASP A 97 14.29 10.38 8.65
CA ASP A 97 15.44 9.51 8.46
C ASP A 97 15.27 8.67 7.18
N ARG A 98 16.13 7.69 6.95
CA ARG A 98 16.03 6.79 5.77
C ARG A 98 14.93 5.72 5.89
N GLY A 99 14.13 5.75 6.95
CA GLY A 99 13.00 4.86 7.16
C GLY A 99 13.38 3.38 7.33
N GLU A 100 12.35 2.53 7.40
CA GLU A 100 12.49 1.08 7.67
C GLU A 100 11.95 0.23 6.51
N LEU A 101 12.68 -0.82 6.15
CA LEU A 101 12.21 -1.86 5.26
C LEU A 101 11.16 -2.70 5.99
N TYR A 102 9.90 -2.68 5.54
CA TYR A 102 8.82 -3.38 6.23
C TYR A 102 8.32 -4.63 5.50
N ALA A 103 8.52 -4.71 4.16
CA ALA A 103 8.03 -5.82 3.35
C ALA A 103 8.83 -5.96 2.05
N ILE A 104 8.68 -7.11 1.40
CA ILE A 104 9.14 -7.35 0.03
C ILE A 104 7.93 -7.81 -0.78
N GLY A 105 7.61 -7.07 -1.84
CA GLY A 105 6.52 -7.37 -2.75
C GLY A 105 6.85 -8.52 -3.71
N ARG A 106 5.81 -9.16 -4.26
CA ARG A 106 5.93 -10.25 -5.22
C ARG A 106 4.97 -10.05 -6.38
N LEU A 107 5.38 -10.47 -7.56
CA LEU A 107 4.57 -10.42 -8.78
C LEU A 107 3.90 -11.75 -9.08
N VAL A 108 2.71 -11.69 -9.65
CA VAL A 108 2.01 -12.83 -10.22
C VAL A 108 1.51 -12.52 -11.63
N LEU A 109 1.48 -13.53 -12.49
CA LEU A 109 0.60 -13.53 -13.65
C LEU A 109 -0.80 -13.89 -13.15
N PHE A 110 -1.78 -13.01 -13.39
CA PHE A 110 -3.19 -13.22 -13.07
C PHE A 110 -4.00 -13.31 -14.36
N ALA A 111 -4.96 -14.24 -14.40
CA ALA A 111 -5.95 -14.32 -15.48
C ALA A 111 -7.34 -14.55 -14.87
N PRO A 112 -8.39 -13.83 -15.33
CA PRO A 112 -9.76 -14.03 -14.85
C PRO A 112 -10.32 -15.37 -15.32
N HIS A 113 -11.30 -15.90 -14.61
CA HIS A 113 -12.01 -17.12 -15.03
C HIS A 113 -12.61 -16.93 -16.42
N GLY A 114 -12.47 -17.94 -17.27
CA GLY A 114 -12.92 -17.88 -18.66
C GLY A 114 -11.98 -17.14 -19.62
N SER A 115 -10.85 -16.63 -19.14
CA SER A 115 -9.81 -16.05 -20.01
C SER A 115 -9.23 -17.11 -20.96
N ALA A 116 -8.88 -16.67 -22.17
CA ALA A 116 -8.10 -17.48 -23.11
C ALA A 116 -6.63 -17.68 -22.66
N LEU A 117 -6.18 -16.92 -21.64
CA LEU A 117 -4.84 -17.01 -21.07
C LEU A 117 -4.83 -17.97 -19.87
N LYS A 118 -3.91 -18.94 -19.89
CA LYS A 118 -3.63 -19.82 -18.75
C LYS A 118 -2.44 -19.27 -17.97
N VAL A 119 -2.49 -19.37 -16.64
CA VAL A 119 -1.43 -18.90 -15.77
C VAL A 119 -0.38 -19.99 -15.56
N ASP A 120 0.89 -19.63 -15.77
CA ASP A 120 2.04 -20.47 -15.43
C ASP A 120 3.22 -19.58 -15.02
N PRO A 121 4.13 -20.05 -14.14
CA PRO A 121 5.25 -19.26 -13.63
C PRO A 121 6.28 -18.86 -14.70
N ALA A 122 6.38 -19.66 -15.77
CA ALA A 122 7.35 -19.45 -16.86
C ALA A 122 6.80 -18.58 -18.00
N LEU A 123 5.55 -18.11 -17.89
CA LEU A 123 4.86 -17.31 -18.92
C LEU A 123 4.76 -17.99 -20.28
N ASN A 124 4.74 -19.33 -20.33
CA ASN A 124 4.71 -20.09 -21.58
C ASN A 124 3.41 -19.89 -22.36
N ASP A 125 2.25 -19.92 -21.67
CA ASP A 125 0.98 -19.69 -22.36
C ASP A 125 0.81 -18.22 -22.75
N LEU A 126 1.38 -17.27 -21.99
CA LEU A 126 1.44 -15.88 -22.37
C LEU A 126 2.22 -15.68 -23.68
N ARG A 127 3.36 -16.37 -23.83
CA ARG A 127 4.15 -16.41 -25.06
C ARG A 127 3.35 -16.99 -26.23
N ALA A 128 2.69 -18.13 -26.02
CA ALA A 128 1.84 -18.76 -27.02
C ALA A 128 0.67 -17.85 -27.42
N ALA A 129 0.00 -17.24 -26.44
CA ALA A 129 -1.13 -16.33 -26.67
C ALA A 129 -0.77 -15.04 -27.42
N LEU A 130 0.47 -14.58 -27.26
CA LEU A 130 1.03 -13.48 -28.07
C LEU A 130 1.27 -13.91 -29.52
N ALA A 131 1.84 -15.11 -29.72
CA ALA A 131 2.19 -15.63 -31.03
C ALA A 131 0.96 -16.00 -31.88
N ASP A 132 -0.07 -16.58 -31.28
CA ASP A 132 -1.30 -17.02 -31.96
C ASP A 132 -2.42 -15.95 -32.00
N GLY A 133 -2.17 -14.77 -31.41
CA GLY A 133 -3.10 -13.64 -31.43
C GLY A 133 -4.28 -13.73 -30.44
N ARG A 134 -4.31 -14.71 -29.56
CA ARG A 134 -5.34 -14.82 -28.48
C ARG A 134 -5.23 -13.65 -27.49
N LEU A 135 -4.03 -13.11 -27.26
CA LEU A 135 -3.83 -11.98 -26.37
C LEU A 135 -4.04 -10.66 -27.12
N ARG A 136 -5.08 -9.91 -26.74
CA ARG A 136 -5.39 -8.59 -27.29
C ARG A 136 -5.04 -7.46 -26.34
N HIS A 137 -5.32 -7.64 -25.05
CA HIS A 137 -5.11 -6.65 -23.99
C HIS A 137 -4.50 -7.32 -22.77
N PHE A 138 -3.52 -6.65 -22.16
CA PHE A 138 -2.80 -7.16 -21.00
C PHE A 138 -2.54 -6.03 -20.00
N ALA A 139 -2.90 -6.23 -18.73
CA ALA A 139 -2.83 -5.20 -17.71
C ALA A 139 -1.51 -5.22 -16.93
N ILE A 140 -0.90 -4.05 -16.78
CA ILE A 140 0.17 -3.79 -15.80
C ILE A 140 -0.03 -2.40 -15.19
N ALA A 141 0.55 -2.13 -14.03
CA ALA A 141 0.65 -0.76 -13.53
C ALA A 141 1.58 0.07 -14.44
N ASN A 142 1.36 1.37 -14.55
CA ASN A 142 2.15 2.23 -15.42
C ASN A 142 3.62 2.30 -14.97
N PRO A 143 4.58 1.82 -15.78
CA PRO A 143 6.00 1.79 -15.40
C PRO A 143 6.62 3.17 -15.19
N ALA A 144 6.00 4.24 -15.71
CA ALA A 144 6.53 5.60 -15.57
C ALA A 144 6.62 6.06 -14.10
N HIS A 145 5.69 5.58 -13.25
CA HIS A 145 5.62 6.03 -11.86
C HIS A 145 5.26 4.93 -10.84
N ALA A 146 4.86 3.73 -11.29
CA ALA A 146 4.49 2.63 -10.41
C ALA A 146 5.62 1.59 -10.30
N PRO A 147 6.15 1.30 -9.09
CA PRO A 147 7.19 0.29 -8.91
C PRO A 147 6.78 -1.09 -9.42
N TYR A 148 5.54 -1.51 -9.19
CA TYR A 148 5.01 -2.77 -9.73
C TYR A 148 4.94 -2.79 -11.25
N GLY A 149 4.77 -1.63 -11.89
CA GLY A 149 4.83 -1.51 -13.36
C GLY A 149 6.26 -1.69 -13.88
N ARG A 150 7.25 -1.08 -13.23
CA ARG A 150 8.67 -1.27 -13.57
C ARG A 150 9.08 -2.73 -13.37
N ALA A 151 8.72 -3.34 -12.27
CA ALA A 151 9.00 -4.75 -11.99
C ALA A 151 8.30 -5.69 -13.01
N ALA A 152 7.06 -5.42 -13.39
CA ALA A 152 6.36 -6.16 -14.44
C ALA A 152 7.04 -6.03 -15.80
N ARG A 153 7.48 -4.81 -16.17
CA ARG A 153 8.28 -4.58 -17.39
C ARG A 153 9.58 -5.38 -17.35
N ALA A 154 10.32 -5.33 -16.24
CA ALA A 154 11.58 -6.07 -16.09
C ALA A 154 11.36 -7.59 -16.25
N ALA A 155 10.32 -8.15 -15.63
CA ALA A 155 9.98 -9.57 -15.78
C ALA A 155 9.62 -9.95 -17.23
N LEU A 156 8.84 -9.11 -17.92
CA LEU A 156 8.49 -9.31 -19.33
C LEU A 156 9.70 -9.15 -20.27
N GLN A 157 10.64 -8.25 -19.95
CA GLN A 157 11.90 -8.11 -20.65
C GLN A 157 12.80 -9.34 -20.45
N HIS A 158 12.91 -9.83 -19.21
CA HIS A 158 13.63 -11.07 -18.90
C HIS A 158 13.07 -12.26 -19.69
N ALA A 159 11.74 -12.37 -19.78
CA ALA A 159 11.07 -13.40 -20.57
C ALA A 159 11.18 -13.19 -22.10
N GLY A 160 11.73 -12.07 -22.58
CA GLY A 160 11.80 -11.73 -24.01
C GLY A 160 10.42 -11.42 -24.63
N LEU A 161 9.43 -11.01 -23.80
CA LEU A 161 8.06 -10.76 -24.25
C LEU A 161 7.73 -9.28 -24.41
N TRP A 162 8.55 -8.37 -23.89
CA TRP A 162 8.24 -6.95 -23.86
C TRP A 162 7.90 -6.35 -25.22
N PRO A 163 8.68 -6.53 -26.30
CA PRO A 163 8.37 -5.92 -27.60
C PRO A 163 7.03 -6.35 -28.19
N ALA A 164 6.63 -7.60 -27.95
CA ALA A 164 5.38 -8.15 -28.47
C ALA A 164 4.15 -7.75 -27.65
N ILE A 165 4.32 -7.53 -26.35
CA ILE A 165 3.21 -7.24 -25.42
C ILE A 165 2.98 -5.72 -25.25
N GLU A 166 4.01 -4.90 -25.41
CA GLU A 166 3.96 -3.44 -25.21
C GLU A 166 2.78 -2.77 -25.94
N PRO A 167 2.52 -3.04 -27.23
CA PRO A 167 1.39 -2.44 -27.95
C PRO A 167 0.01 -2.94 -27.50
N LYS A 168 -0.05 -3.94 -26.63
CA LYS A 168 -1.29 -4.54 -26.10
C LYS A 168 -1.55 -4.15 -24.64
N LEU A 169 -0.69 -3.30 -24.06
CA LEU A 169 -0.80 -2.96 -22.64
C LEU A 169 -1.98 -2.06 -22.35
N VAL A 170 -2.68 -2.40 -21.28
CA VAL A 170 -3.64 -1.55 -20.56
C VAL A 170 -2.96 -1.10 -19.26
N LEU A 171 -2.60 0.17 -19.20
CA LEU A 171 -1.83 0.71 -18.09
C LEU A 171 -2.76 1.21 -16.99
N GLY A 172 -2.65 0.61 -15.79
CA GLY A 172 -3.27 1.11 -14.59
C GLY A 172 -2.43 2.22 -13.96
N GLU A 173 -3.09 3.26 -13.44
CA GLU A 173 -2.43 4.37 -12.73
C GLU A 173 -1.62 3.89 -11.52
N ASN A 174 -2.01 2.79 -10.93
CA ASN A 174 -1.32 2.11 -9.84
C ASN A 174 -1.59 0.60 -9.87
N ALA A 175 -0.96 -0.13 -8.96
CA ALA A 175 -1.07 -1.58 -8.88
C ALA A 175 -2.51 -2.09 -8.67
N SER A 176 -3.33 -1.36 -7.89
CA SER A 176 -4.73 -1.72 -7.66
C SER A 176 -5.59 -1.58 -8.91
N GLN A 177 -5.41 -0.51 -9.70
CA GLN A 177 -6.14 -0.32 -10.94
C GLN A 177 -5.73 -1.35 -12.01
N ALA A 178 -4.43 -1.67 -12.10
CA ALA A 178 -3.96 -2.75 -12.97
C ALA A 178 -4.60 -4.10 -12.59
N ALA A 179 -4.69 -4.42 -11.30
CA ALA A 179 -5.36 -5.62 -10.83
C ALA A 179 -6.87 -5.63 -11.15
N GLN A 180 -7.53 -4.48 -11.07
CA GLN A 180 -8.92 -4.34 -11.51
C GLN A 180 -9.09 -4.58 -13.01
N PHE A 181 -8.22 -4.01 -13.86
CA PHE A 181 -8.26 -4.27 -15.30
C PHE A 181 -8.00 -5.75 -15.64
N ALA A 182 -7.07 -6.39 -14.93
CA ALA A 182 -6.81 -7.81 -15.11
C ALA A 182 -8.00 -8.70 -14.71
N ALA A 183 -8.80 -8.30 -13.70
CA ALA A 183 -9.89 -9.09 -13.14
C ALA A 183 -11.26 -8.81 -13.78
N SER A 184 -11.47 -7.61 -14.36
CA SER A 184 -12.77 -7.16 -14.86
C SER A 184 -13.12 -7.64 -16.27
N GLY A 185 -12.20 -8.36 -16.94
CA GLY A 185 -12.36 -8.73 -18.36
C GLY A 185 -11.97 -7.63 -19.34
N SER A 186 -11.49 -6.46 -18.86
CA SER A 186 -10.93 -5.40 -19.72
C SER A 186 -9.62 -5.84 -20.39
N SER A 187 -8.99 -6.87 -19.86
CA SER A 187 -7.82 -7.55 -20.44
C SER A 187 -7.95 -9.07 -20.24
N GLN A 188 -7.18 -9.85 -21.01
CA GLN A 188 -7.14 -11.31 -20.84
C GLN A 188 -6.37 -11.73 -19.59
N GLY A 189 -5.64 -10.82 -18.96
CA GLY A 189 -4.89 -11.02 -17.72
C GLY A 189 -3.94 -9.87 -17.48
N GLY A 190 -3.03 -10.04 -16.51
CA GLY A 190 -2.06 -8.99 -16.18
C GLY A 190 -0.96 -9.49 -15.25
N ILE A 191 0.11 -8.71 -15.13
CA ILE A 191 1.10 -8.87 -14.07
C ILE A 191 0.77 -7.88 -12.96
N VAL A 192 0.45 -8.42 -11.78
CA VAL A 192 -0.10 -7.67 -10.65
C VAL A 192 0.54 -8.14 -9.33
N PRO A 193 0.35 -7.40 -8.21
CA PRO A 193 0.85 -7.83 -6.90
C PRO A 193 0.21 -9.14 -6.42
N LEU A 194 1.01 -10.01 -5.82
CA LEU A 194 0.51 -11.20 -5.11
C LEU A 194 -0.46 -10.79 -3.98
N SER A 195 -0.16 -9.70 -3.28
CA SER A 195 -0.97 -9.20 -2.16
C SER A 195 -2.42 -8.87 -2.56
N LEU A 196 -2.61 -8.31 -3.75
CA LEU A 196 -3.95 -8.02 -4.28
C LEU A 196 -4.63 -9.29 -4.80
N SER A 197 -3.87 -10.19 -5.44
CA SER A 197 -4.41 -11.43 -6.00
C SER A 197 -4.87 -12.42 -4.92
N ARG A 198 -4.30 -12.34 -3.70
CA ARG A 198 -4.73 -13.13 -2.53
C ARG A 198 -5.95 -12.56 -1.82
N ALA A 199 -6.28 -11.31 -2.05
CA ALA A 199 -7.47 -10.72 -1.45
C ALA A 199 -8.72 -11.43 -1.96
N PRO A 200 -9.71 -11.73 -1.08
CA PRO A 200 -10.92 -12.48 -1.45
C PRO A 200 -11.66 -11.89 -2.65
N GLU A 201 -11.61 -10.57 -2.82
CA GLU A 201 -12.26 -9.82 -3.90
C GLU A 201 -11.69 -10.19 -5.28
N LEU A 202 -10.38 -10.46 -5.37
CA LEU A 202 -9.72 -10.83 -6.61
C LEU A 202 -9.55 -12.35 -6.74
N ALA A 203 -9.22 -13.03 -5.64
CA ALA A 203 -8.97 -14.48 -5.65
C ALA A 203 -10.13 -15.32 -6.22
N ARG A 204 -11.37 -14.88 -6.00
CA ARG A 204 -12.58 -15.51 -6.55
C ARG A 204 -12.82 -15.23 -8.05
N LEU A 205 -12.11 -14.27 -8.64
CA LEU A 205 -12.34 -13.83 -10.02
C LEU A 205 -11.43 -14.51 -11.03
N GLY A 206 -10.37 -15.17 -10.58
CA GLY A 206 -9.40 -15.77 -11.48
C GLY A 206 -8.39 -16.66 -10.78
N SER A 207 -7.39 -17.05 -11.55
CA SER A 207 -6.23 -17.80 -11.07
C SER A 207 -4.96 -16.98 -11.22
N PHE A 208 -3.92 -17.32 -10.46
CA PHE A 208 -2.63 -16.67 -10.58
C PHE A 208 -1.46 -17.65 -10.43
N ALA A 209 -0.33 -17.32 -11.03
CA ALA A 209 0.94 -18.01 -10.87
C ALA A 209 2.02 -17.02 -10.47
N LEU A 210 2.86 -17.40 -9.51
CA LEU A 210 3.95 -16.56 -9.02
C LEU A 210 5.03 -16.41 -10.08
N ILE A 211 5.49 -15.18 -10.32
CA ILE A 211 6.63 -14.89 -11.18
C ILE A 211 7.91 -14.96 -10.33
N PRO A 212 8.98 -15.64 -10.82
CA PRO A 212 10.25 -15.71 -10.12
C PRO A 212 10.83 -14.32 -9.83
N ALA A 213 11.30 -14.10 -8.59
CA ALA A 213 11.79 -12.78 -8.16
C ALA A 213 13.04 -12.33 -8.93
N GLU A 214 13.87 -13.27 -9.35
CA GLU A 214 15.06 -13.02 -10.16
C GLU A 214 14.75 -12.40 -11.54
N TRP A 215 13.54 -12.58 -12.07
CA TRP A 215 13.13 -12.00 -13.35
C TRP A 215 12.96 -10.48 -13.30
N HIS A 216 12.81 -9.94 -12.11
CA HIS A 216 12.72 -8.49 -11.89
C HIS A 216 13.73 -7.98 -10.84
N ALA A 217 14.86 -8.66 -10.70
CA ALA A 217 15.89 -8.31 -9.74
C ALA A 217 16.48 -6.89 -9.93
N ALA A 218 16.42 -6.35 -11.15
CA ALA A 218 16.82 -4.97 -11.44
C ALA A 218 15.80 -3.93 -10.90
N GLU A 219 14.57 -4.33 -10.64
CA GLU A 219 13.48 -3.52 -10.07
C GLU A 219 12.90 -4.23 -8.85
N PRO A 220 13.67 -4.37 -7.78
CA PRO A 220 13.26 -5.12 -6.60
C PRO A 220 12.11 -4.38 -5.89
N LEU A 221 11.12 -5.13 -5.46
CA LEU A 221 9.97 -4.58 -4.74
C LEU A 221 10.27 -4.53 -3.23
N ARG A 222 11.37 -3.89 -2.87
CA ARG A 222 11.79 -3.66 -1.48
C ARG A 222 11.01 -2.49 -0.92
N GLN A 223 10.02 -2.79 -0.09
CA GLN A 223 9.05 -1.80 0.38
C GLN A 223 9.54 -1.14 1.66
N ARG A 224 9.68 0.17 1.62
CA ARG A 224 10.20 0.98 2.72
C ARG A 224 9.19 2.04 3.14
N MET A 225 9.09 2.27 4.43
CA MET A 225 8.26 3.33 5.01
C MET A 225 9.12 4.38 5.70
N ALA A 226 8.69 5.63 5.69
CA ALA A 226 9.34 6.72 6.39
C ALA A 226 8.33 7.72 6.94
N LEU A 227 8.65 8.26 8.12
CA LEU A 227 7.92 9.39 8.70
C LEU A 227 8.34 10.68 8.00
N LEU A 228 7.37 11.46 7.55
CA LEU A 228 7.65 12.79 7.03
C LEU A 228 7.98 13.77 8.17
N LYS A 229 8.61 14.90 7.83
CA LYS A 229 9.02 15.91 8.84
C LYS A 229 7.87 16.34 9.77
N PRO A 230 6.63 16.62 9.29
CA PRO A 230 5.52 17.07 10.14
C PRO A 230 4.90 15.95 10.99
N ALA A 231 5.34 14.70 10.88
CA ALA A 231 4.69 13.56 11.53
C ALA A 231 4.44 13.78 13.03
N GLY A 232 3.16 13.70 13.43
CA GLY A 232 2.67 13.83 14.79
C GLY A 232 2.81 12.54 15.61
N GLU A 233 2.22 12.52 16.79
CA GLU A 233 2.33 11.39 17.72
C GLU A 233 1.64 10.12 17.18
N THR A 234 0.44 10.28 16.62
CA THR A 234 -0.33 9.15 16.08
C THR A 234 0.38 8.50 14.88
N ALA A 235 0.95 9.29 13.97
CA ALA A 235 1.74 8.78 12.84
C ALA A 235 2.97 7.99 13.32
N ARG A 236 3.67 8.49 14.34
CA ARG A 236 4.82 7.78 14.95
C ARG A 236 4.40 6.48 15.63
N ALA A 237 3.27 6.49 16.35
CA ALA A 237 2.73 5.29 16.97
C ALA A 237 2.34 4.23 15.92
N PHE A 238 1.72 4.65 14.80
CA PHE A 238 1.36 3.74 13.72
C PHE A 238 2.61 3.19 13.00
N TYR A 239 3.63 4.03 12.77
CA TYR A 239 4.93 3.60 12.24
C TYR A 239 5.59 2.52 13.11
N GLY A 240 5.60 2.67 14.43
CA GLY A 240 6.08 1.65 15.36
C GLY A 240 5.21 0.38 15.35
N TYR A 241 3.87 0.53 15.26
CA TYR A 241 2.95 -0.59 15.20
C TYR A 241 3.15 -1.46 13.95
N LEU A 242 3.46 -0.84 12.79
CA LEU A 242 3.77 -1.53 11.54
C LEU A 242 4.98 -2.47 11.65
N GLN A 243 5.92 -2.20 12.53
CA GLN A 243 7.11 -3.04 12.79
C GLN A 243 6.82 -4.18 13.78
N GLY A 244 5.69 -4.11 14.48
CA GLY A 244 5.29 -5.08 15.48
C GLY A 244 4.81 -6.42 14.90
N PRO A 245 4.75 -7.46 15.73
CA PRO A 245 4.43 -8.83 15.30
C PRO A 245 3.02 -8.94 14.69
N ALA A 246 2.06 -8.16 15.19
CA ALA A 246 0.68 -8.17 14.68
C ALA A 246 0.59 -7.71 13.21
N ALA A 247 1.25 -6.60 12.88
CA ALA A 247 1.27 -6.08 11.51
C ALA A 247 2.09 -6.98 10.58
N ARG A 248 3.24 -7.48 11.03
CA ARG A 248 4.08 -8.41 10.27
C ARG A 248 3.32 -9.69 9.89
N LEU A 249 2.55 -10.28 10.83
CA LEU A 249 1.72 -11.44 10.57
C LEU A 249 0.64 -11.15 9.51
N ILE A 250 0.01 -9.98 9.54
CA ILE A 250 -0.98 -9.58 8.55
C ILE A 250 -0.32 -9.42 7.18
N LEU A 251 0.83 -8.74 7.09
CA LEU A 251 1.59 -8.60 5.84
C LEU A 251 1.95 -9.95 5.23
N ALA A 252 2.50 -10.89 6.02
CA ALA A 252 2.84 -12.24 5.56
C ALA A 252 1.62 -13.00 5.02
N ARG A 253 0.47 -12.94 5.72
CA ARG A 253 -0.77 -13.58 5.29
C ARG A 253 -1.27 -13.02 3.95
N HIS A 254 -1.09 -11.73 3.71
CA HIS A 254 -1.41 -11.09 2.42
C HIS A 254 -0.36 -11.37 1.32
N GLY A 255 0.71 -12.14 1.61
CA GLY A 255 1.67 -12.60 0.60
C GLY A 255 2.91 -11.73 0.43
N PHE A 256 3.15 -10.80 1.34
CA PHE A 256 4.43 -10.11 1.42
C PHE A 256 5.49 -11.03 2.04
N ALA A 257 6.71 -11.03 1.50
CA ALA A 257 7.84 -11.58 2.22
C ALA A 257 8.33 -10.54 3.25
N LEU A 258 8.80 -11.04 4.40
CA LEU A 258 9.24 -10.14 5.48
C LEU A 258 10.76 -10.03 5.51
N PRO A 259 11.30 -8.85 5.84
CA PRO A 259 12.74 -8.67 6.00
C PRO A 259 13.30 -9.63 7.05
N GLY A 260 14.42 -10.29 6.72
CA GLY A 260 15.08 -11.26 7.60
C GLY A 260 14.53 -12.69 7.53
N GLU A 261 13.45 -12.94 6.78
CA GLU A 261 12.95 -14.29 6.51
C GLU A 261 13.50 -14.79 5.17
N ALA A 262 13.95 -16.07 5.14
CA ALA A 262 14.35 -16.68 3.88
C ALA A 262 13.15 -16.71 2.91
N THR A 263 13.33 -16.15 1.73
CA THR A 263 12.34 -16.24 0.64
C THR A 263 12.21 -17.70 0.23
N ARG A 264 11.12 -18.34 0.66
CA ARG A 264 10.75 -19.70 0.20
C ARG A 264 9.91 -19.62 -1.07
#